data_c78fb879e94712c535dbf08925fb772d
#
_entry.id   c78fb879e94712c535dbf08925fb772d
#
_cell.length_a   1.000
_cell.length_b   1.000
_cell.length_c   1.000
_cell.angle_alpha   90.00
_cell.angle_beta   90.00
_cell.angle_gamma   90.00
#
_symmetry.space_group_name_H-M   'P 1'
#
loop_
_entity.id
_entity.type
_entity.pdbx_description
1 polymer ?
#
loop_
_entity_poly.entity_id
_entity_poly.type
_entity_poly.pdbx_seq_one_letter_code
_entity_poly.pdbx_strand_id
1 'polypeptide(L)'
;MPHGNAWAIEHDGGVVMFDTGIGGKGKLRQLDLALAQAGEGFGVEDVRLVVCTHSHTDHYGLAGAICERAGCELWMHPNWEHVRLLADDPEAALEARIEVARQSGVSPTALERYRANRSDSETGIDILKEPDRELVPGVEVETDLGTWQVVETPGHAPSHVVLHQPERRLLISGDHLLGRTVLFFDYGHSPDPVGEFCASLDRVEPLEVDLVLPGHGRTFRDPEAKIAESRRQVNELLGKVRAALRDGEKTAFGIVAEIIGQDNVNTPASAWILQIVLSCLDHLALAAEVRAI
;
A
#
# COMPACT_ATOMS: atom_id res chain seq x y z
N MET A 1 9.13 1.98 3.41
CA MET A 1 9.49 1.28 4.68
C MET A 1 10.36 0.10 4.31
N PRO A 2 11.33 -0.35 5.14
CA PRO A 2 12.32 -1.33 4.68
C PRO A 2 11.81 -2.77 4.57
N HIS A 3 10.69 -3.14 5.19
CA HIS A 3 10.18 -4.51 5.19
C HIS A 3 8.65 -4.51 5.29
N GLY A 4 7.96 -5.15 4.33
CA GLY A 4 6.58 -5.56 4.46
C GLY A 4 6.45 -6.78 5.37
N ASN A 5 5.37 -6.89 6.11
CA ASN A 5 5.00 -8.10 6.83
C ASN A 5 4.20 -9.02 5.90
N ALA A 6 4.45 -10.32 6.00
CA ALA A 6 3.58 -11.35 5.49
C ALA A 6 3.09 -12.18 6.68
N TRP A 7 1.81 -12.52 6.69
CA TRP A 7 1.19 -13.27 7.77
C TRP A 7 0.82 -14.66 7.26
N ALA A 8 1.36 -15.70 7.85
CA ALA A 8 1.01 -17.08 7.57
C ALA A 8 0.12 -17.61 8.69
N ILE A 9 -1.06 -18.08 8.36
CA ILE A 9 -2.02 -18.65 9.31
C ILE A 9 -2.32 -20.08 8.88
N GLU A 10 -2.26 -21.02 9.82
CA GLU A 10 -2.51 -22.41 9.55
C GLU A 10 -3.90 -22.66 8.99
N HIS A 11 -4.00 -23.57 8.04
CA HIS A 11 -5.22 -24.01 7.42
C HIS A 11 -5.04 -25.39 6.77
N ASP A 12 -5.81 -26.37 7.24
CA ASP A 12 -5.95 -27.69 6.62
C ASP A 12 -4.59 -28.39 6.36
N GLY A 13 -3.68 -28.35 7.34
CA GLY A 13 -2.34 -28.94 7.26
C GLY A 13 -1.38 -28.20 6.33
N GLY A 14 -1.65 -26.96 6.04
CA GLY A 14 -0.79 -25.99 5.34
C GLY A 14 -1.01 -24.61 5.89
N VAL A 15 -0.83 -23.56 5.06
CA VAL A 15 -0.98 -22.17 5.48
C VAL A 15 -1.73 -21.34 4.42
N VAL A 16 -2.54 -20.39 4.89
CA VAL A 16 -3.00 -19.25 4.11
C VAL A 16 -2.03 -18.10 4.36
N MET A 17 -1.50 -17.54 3.28
CA MET A 17 -0.63 -16.36 3.37
C MET A 17 -1.40 -15.10 3.08
N PHE A 18 -1.27 -14.10 3.97
CA PHE A 18 -1.74 -12.73 3.75
C PHE A 18 -0.54 -11.84 3.50
N ASP A 19 -0.46 -11.28 2.29
CA ASP A 19 0.67 -10.60 1.70
C ASP A 19 1.91 -11.51 1.55
N THR A 20 2.88 -11.09 0.76
CA THR A 20 3.98 -11.96 0.36
C THR A 20 5.36 -11.33 0.47
N GLY A 21 5.40 -10.00 0.62
CA GLY A 21 6.65 -9.25 0.58
C GLY A 21 7.09 -8.92 -0.86
N ILE A 22 8.19 -8.19 -0.94
CA ILE A 22 8.79 -7.74 -2.20
C ILE A 22 9.50 -8.90 -2.90
N GLY A 23 9.31 -9.00 -4.23
CA GLY A 23 10.06 -9.90 -5.10
C GLY A 23 11.52 -9.50 -5.26
N GLY A 24 12.28 -10.36 -5.93
CA GLY A 24 13.69 -10.17 -6.23
C GLY A 24 14.55 -11.38 -5.89
N LYS A 25 15.81 -11.37 -6.36
CA LYS A 25 16.70 -12.51 -6.27
C LYS A 25 16.83 -13.07 -4.85
N GLY A 26 16.45 -14.32 -4.68
CA GLY A 26 16.56 -15.06 -3.42
C GLY A 26 15.48 -14.74 -2.38
N LYS A 27 14.52 -13.88 -2.68
CA LYS A 27 13.44 -13.51 -1.73
C LYS A 27 12.49 -14.66 -1.44
N LEU A 28 12.09 -15.42 -2.46
CA LEU A 28 11.27 -16.61 -2.28
C LEU A 28 11.94 -17.65 -1.36
N ARG A 29 13.27 -17.83 -1.48
CA ARG A 29 14.02 -18.70 -0.57
C ARG A 29 14.06 -18.15 0.86
N GLN A 30 14.16 -16.83 1.02
CA GLN A 30 14.10 -16.22 2.37
C GLN A 30 12.75 -16.47 3.04
N LEU A 31 11.66 -16.34 2.28
CA LEU A 31 10.31 -16.65 2.75
C LEU A 31 10.17 -18.13 3.13
N ASP A 32 10.64 -19.04 2.28
CA ASP A 32 10.63 -20.48 2.52
C ASP A 32 11.33 -20.84 3.85
N LEU A 33 12.51 -20.27 4.09
CA LEU A 33 13.23 -20.44 5.36
C LEU A 33 12.50 -19.82 6.56
N ALA A 34 11.80 -18.70 6.36
CA ALA A 34 11.03 -18.04 7.42
C ALA A 34 9.80 -18.90 7.81
N LEU A 35 9.08 -19.46 6.82
CA LEU A 35 7.97 -20.38 7.06
C LEU A 35 8.44 -21.63 7.83
N ALA A 36 9.56 -22.23 7.43
CA ALA A 36 10.13 -23.39 8.11
C ALA A 36 10.55 -23.12 9.57
N GLN A 37 10.86 -21.87 9.91
CA GLN A 37 11.24 -21.47 11.27
C GLN A 37 10.05 -21.03 12.13
N ALA A 38 8.97 -20.56 11.51
CA ALA A 38 7.84 -19.96 12.24
C ALA A 38 6.83 -20.98 12.77
N GLY A 39 6.73 -22.16 12.18
CA GLY A 39 5.71 -23.15 12.50
C GLY A 39 6.22 -24.59 12.50
N GLU A 40 5.35 -25.53 12.16
CA GLU A 40 5.62 -26.98 12.15
C GLU A 40 6.50 -27.46 10.97
N GLY A 41 7.36 -26.56 10.43
CA GLY A 41 8.26 -26.89 9.33
C GLY A 41 7.62 -26.72 7.96
N PHE A 42 6.61 -25.85 7.84
CA PHE A 42 5.99 -25.50 6.56
C PHE A 42 7.00 -24.84 5.61
N GLY A 43 6.84 -25.10 4.32
CA GLY A 43 7.55 -24.43 3.23
C GLY A 43 6.59 -23.73 2.29
N VAL A 44 7.12 -23.13 1.22
CA VAL A 44 6.30 -22.48 0.19
C VAL A 44 5.33 -23.46 -0.47
N GLU A 45 5.69 -24.75 -0.59
CA GLU A 45 4.83 -25.79 -1.16
C GLU A 45 3.59 -26.11 -0.29
N ASP A 46 3.60 -25.71 0.98
CA ASP A 46 2.49 -25.93 1.91
C ASP A 46 1.49 -24.76 1.90
N VAL A 47 1.73 -23.73 1.10
CA VAL A 47 0.79 -22.60 0.94
C VAL A 47 -0.45 -23.09 0.19
N ARG A 48 -1.63 -22.94 0.82
CA ARG A 48 -2.94 -23.33 0.27
C ARG A 48 -3.63 -22.21 -0.49
N LEU A 49 -3.34 -20.97 -0.09
CA LEU A 49 -3.94 -19.76 -0.64
C LEU A 49 -3.03 -18.57 -0.38
N VAL A 50 -2.91 -17.68 -1.35
CA VAL A 50 -2.34 -16.35 -1.18
C VAL A 50 -3.45 -15.32 -1.24
N VAL A 51 -3.52 -14.45 -0.24
CA VAL A 51 -4.46 -13.33 -0.13
C VAL A 51 -3.64 -12.04 -0.06
N CYS A 52 -3.78 -11.13 -1.03
CA CYS A 52 -3.09 -9.86 -0.98
C CYS A 52 -4.03 -8.74 -0.52
N THR A 53 -3.60 -7.99 0.50
CA THR A 53 -4.35 -6.83 1.00
C THR A 53 -4.43 -5.73 -0.04
N HIS A 54 -3.38 -5.56 -0.84
CA HIS A 54 -3.31 -4.64 -1.97
C HIS A 54 -2.12 -4.98 -2.88
N SER A 55 -2.01 -4.33 -4.03
CA SER A 55 -1.07 -4.70 -5.09
C SER A 55 0.28 -3.97 -5.06
N HIS A 56 0.62 -3.22 -4.01
CA HIS A 56 1.99 -2.68 -3.90
C HIS A 56 3.03 -3.81 -3.87
N THR A 57 4.19 -3.54 -4.46
CA THR A 57 5.19 -4.58 -4.72
C THR A 57 5.74 -5.24 -3.47
N ASP A 58 5.75 -4.56 -2.34
CA ASP A 58 6.19 -5.09 -1.06
C ASP A 58 5.11 -5.91 -0.31
N HIS A 59 3.90 -6.05 -0.91
CA HIS A 59 2.82 -6.93 -0.47
C HIS A 59 2.53 -8.04 -1.46
N TYR A 60 2.59 -7.73 -2.76
CA TYR A 60 2.22 -8.62 -3.85
C TYR A 60 3.44 -9.31 -4.52
N GLY A 61 4.65 -8.79 -4.34
CA GLY A 61 5.82 -9.09 -5.18
C GLY A 61 6.20 -10.56 -5.35
N LEU A 62 5.96 -11.41 -4.35
CA LEU A 62 6.20 -12.85 -4.43
C LEU A 62 4.95 -13.67 -4.74
N ALA A 63 3.75 -13.06 -4.85
CA ALA A 63 2.49 -13.80 -4.96
C ALA A 63 2.50 -14.79 -6.13
N GLY A 64 2.88 -14.34 -7.33
CA GLY A 64 2.93 -15.20 -8.50
C GLY A 64 3.91 -16.35 -8.34
N ALA A 65 5.10 -16.10 -7.81
CA ALA A 65 6.12 -17.14 -7.60
C ALA A 65 5.71 -18.16 -6.54
N ILE A 66 5.00 -17.75 -5.49
CA ILE A 66 4.43 -18.65 -4.49
C ILE A 66 3.36 -19.52 -5.12
N CYS A 67 2.39 -18.91 -5.81
CA CYS A 67 1.29 -19.64 -6.45
C CYS A 67 1.78 -20.64 -7.49
N GLU A 68 2.79 -20.29 -8.29
CA GLU A 68 3.40 -21.21 -9.25
C GLU A 68 4.03 -22.41 -8.54
N ARG A 69 4.76 -22.19 -7.45
CA ARG A 69 5.47 -23.22 -6.72
C ARG A 69 4.54 -24.10 -5.88
N ALA A 70 3.56 -23.53 -5.23
CA ALA A 70 2.61 -24.25 -4.36
C ALA A 70 1.44 -24.86 -5.14
N GLY A 71 1.15 -24.35 -6.35
CA GLY A 71 -0.06 -24.72 -7.09
C GLY A 71 -1.34 -24.17 -6.47
N CYS A 72 -1.27 -23.02 -5.78
CA CYS A 72 -2.38 -22.40 -5.07
C CYS A 72 -2.97 -21.20 -5.81
N GLU A 73 -4.15 -20.76 -5.36
CA GLU A 73 -4.83 -19.58 -5.89
C GLU A 73 -4.25 -18.29 -5.28
N LEU A 74 -4.42 -17.18 -6.01
CA LEU A 74 -4.24 -15.81 -5.57
C LEU A 74 -5.61 -15.13 -5.49
N TRP A 75 -5.98 -14.61 -4.31
CA TRP A 75 -7.15 -13.77 -4.13
C TRP A 75 -6.75 -12.34 -3.85
N MET A 76 -7.27 -11.40 -4.63
CA MET A 76 -6.96 -9.98 -4.51
C MET A 76 -8.12 -9.14 -5.08
N HIS A 77 -8.22 -7.90 -4.61
CA HIS A 77 -9.23 -6.95 -5.07
C HIS A 77 -9.12 -6.66 -6.58
N PRO A 78 -10.24 -6.52 -7.33
CA PRO A 78 -10.23 -6.34 -8.79
C PRO A 78 -9.49 -5.09 -9.27
N ASN A 79 -9.38 -4.03 -8.45
CA ASN A 79 -8.65 -2.81 -8.80
C ASN A 79 -7.11 -2.94 -8.69
N TRP A 80 -6.55 -4.12 -8.86
CA TRP A 80 -5.11 -4.39 -8.76
C TRP A 80 -4.31 -3.98 -9.99
N GLU A 81 -4.96 -3.70 -11.11
CA GLU A 81 -4.30 -3.48 -12.42
C GLU A 81 -3.34 -2.29 -12.47
N HIS A 82 -3.42 -1.36 -11.50
CA HIS A 82 -2.49 -0.23 -11.44
C HIS A 82 -1.01 -0.64 -11.28
N VAL A 83 -0.74 -1.86 -10.83
CA VAL A 83 0.62 -2.41 -10.75
C VAL A 83 1.08 -3.06 -12.07
N ARG A 84 0.14 -3.40 -12.97
CA ARG A 84 0.42 -4.10 -14.22
C ARG A 84 1.44 -3.35 -15.10
N LEU A 85 1.27 -2.04 -15.25
CA LEU A 85 2.21 -1.23 -16.04
C LEU A 85 3.65 -1.35 -15.52
N LEU A 86 3.81 -1.36 -14.20
CA LEU A 86 5.14 -1.52 -13.59
C LEU A 86 5.75 -2.90 -13.89
N ALA A 87 4.92 -3.95 -13.97
CA ALA A 87 5.39 -5.30 -14.24
C ALA A 87 5.63 -5.55 -15.74
N ASP A 88 4.72 -5.08 -16.60
CA ASP A 88 4.75 -5.35 -18.06
C ASP A 88 5.71 -4.40 -18.79
N ASP A 89 5.79 -3.13 -18.40
CA ASP A 89 6.65 -2.11 -19.01
C ASP A 89 7.19 -1.14 -17.94
N PRO A 90 8.23 -1.56 -17.21
CA PRO A 90 8.86 -0.74 -16.16
C PRO A 90 9.38 0.62 -16.65
N GLU A 91 9.82 0.69 -17.92
CA GLU A 91 10.30 1.94 -18.52
C GLU A 91 9.13 2.92 -18.73
N ALA A 92 8.02 2.47 -19.32
CA ALA A 92 6.82 3.29 -19.45
C ALA A 92 6.26 3.73 -18.09
N ALA A 93 6.27 2.87 -17.09
CA ALA A 93 5.88 3.23 -15.72
C ALA A 93 6.80 4.31 -15.11
N LEU A 94 8.11 4.23 -15.35
CA LEU A 94 9.06 5.25 -14.93
C LEU A 94 8.83 6.58 -15.65
N GLU A 95 8.63 6.56 -16.96
CA GLU A 95 8.37 7.77 -17.76
C GLU A 95 7.05 8.44 -17.35
N ALA A 96 6.00 7.68 -17.07
CA ALA A 96 4.74 8.24 -16.56
C ALA A 96 4.94 8.98 -15.23
N ARG A 97 5.73 8.43 -14.30
CA ARG A 97 6.07 9.09 -13.03
C ARG A 97 6.91 10.35 -13.25
N ILE A 98 7.87 10.32 -14.18
CA ILE A 98 8.69 11.47 -14.54
C ILE A 98 7.84 12.58 -15.14
N GLU A 99 6.86 12.25 -15.96
CA GLU A 99 5.95 13.23 -16.56
C GLU A 99 5.08 13.91 -15.49
N VAL A 100 4.51 13.17 -14.55
CA VAL A 100 3.79 13.73 -13.40
C VAL A 100 4.70 14.68 -12.60
N ALA A 101 5.93 14.28 -12.31
CA ALA A 101 6.88 15.10 -11.58
C ALA A 101 7.28 16.36 -12.36
N ARG A 102 7.45 16.26 -13.68
CA ARG A 102 7.73 17.40 -14.58
C ARG A 102 6.59 18.42 -14.56
N GLN A 103 5.34 17.97 -14.70
CA GLN A 103 4.14 18.81 -14.63
C GLN A 103 3.98 19.45 -13.24
N SER A 104 4.46 18.77 -12.19
CA SER A 104 4.44 19.26 -10.81
C SER A 104 5.51 20.31 -10.51
N GLY A 105 6.41 20.64 -11.46
CA GLY A 105 7.43 21.68 -11.30
C GLY A 105 8.78 21.15 -10.76
N VAL A 106 9.04 19.85 -10.86
CA VAL A 106 10.37 19.27 -10.55
C VAL A 106 11.37 19.70 -11.63
N SER A 107 12.57 20.11 -11.22
CA SER A 107 13.59 20.59 -12.15
C SER A 107 14.10 19.49 -13.07
N PRO A 108 14.50 19.81 -14.34
CA PRO A 108 15.03 18.85 -15.30
C PRO A 108 16.20 18.04 -14.72
N THR A 109 17.14 18.70 -14.03
CA THR A 109 18.29 18.03 -13.41
C THR A 109 17.90 17.02 -12.31
N ALA A 110 16.82 17.31 -11.55
CA ALA A 110 16.31 16.36 -10.55
C ALA A 110 15.64 15.16 -11.23
N LEU A 111 14.89 15.38 -12.32
CA LEU A 111 14.28 14.32 -13.12
C LEU A 111 15.31 13.40 -13.76
N GLU A 112 16.38 13.95 -14.37
CA GLU A 112 17.48 13.15 -14.94
C GLU A 112 18.16 12.28 -13.86
N ARG A 113 18.39 12.83 -12.69
CA ARG A 113 18.96 12.12 -11.55
C ARG A 113 18.05 11.00 -11.04
N TYR A 114 16.75 11.26 -10.98
CA TYR A 114 15.74 10.28 -10.62
C TYR A 114 15.69 9.13 -11.63
N ARG A 115 15.69 9.44 -12.93
CA ARG A 115 15.76 8.44 -14.02
C ARG A 115 17.00 7.56 -13.89
N ALA A 116 18.18 8.17 -13.77
CA ALA A 116 19.45 7.45 -13.66
C ALA A 116 19.50 6.49 -12.45
N ASN A 117 18.82 6.83 -11.35
CA ASN A 117 18.79 5.99 -10.15
C ASN A 117 17.74 4.86 -10.22
N ARG A 118 16.83 4.89 -11.21
CA ARG A 118 15.71 3.95 -11.31
C ARG A 118 15.73 3.06 -12.55
N SER A 119 16.49 3.41 -13.59
CA SER A 119 16.55 2.67 -14.86
C SER A 119 16.97 1.21 -14.70
N ASP A 120 17.79 0.90 -13.70
CA ASP A 120 18.30 -0.46 -13.45
C ASP A 120 17.66 -1.09 -12.19
N SER A 121 16.58 -0.48 -11.65
CA SER A 121 15.92 -1.01 -10.44
C SER A 121 15.05 -2.21 -10.79
N GLU A 122 15.15 -3.28 -9.99
CA GLU A 122 14.19 -4.38 -10.03
C GLU A 122 12.78 -3.85 -9.73
N THR A 123 11.75 -4.40 -10.41
CA THR A 123 10.35 -3.99 -10.22
C THR A 123 9.82 -4.36 -8.83
N GLY A 124 10.43 -5.34 -8.20
CA GLY A 124 9.96 -5.93 -6.95
C GLY A 124 8.84 -6.95 -7.14
N ILE A 125 8.58 -7.37 -8.38
CA ILE A 125 7.62 -8.42 -8.74
C ILE A 125 8.38 -9.53 -9.44
N ASP A 126 8.35 -10.75 -8.89
CA ASP A 126 9.03 -11.90 -9.49
C ASP A 126 8.24 -12.46 -10.68
N ILE A 127 6.95 -12.69 -10.50
CA ILE A 127 6.03 -13.19 -11.52
C ILE A 127 4.72 -12.43 -11.39
N LEU A 128 4.30 -11.79 -12.49
CA LEU A 128 2.98 -11.17 -12.54
C LEU A 128 1.92 -12.28 -12.64
N LYS A 129 0.99 -12.29 -11.68
CA LYS A 129 -0.15 -13.22 -11.66
C LYS A 129 -1.44 -12.43 -11.45
N GLU A 130 -2.40 -12.65 -12.33
CA GLU A 130 -3.76 -12.15 -12.13
C GLU A 130 -4.45 -12.89 -10.98
N PRO A 131 -5.34 -12.25 -10.23
CA PRO A 131 -6.13 -12.94 -9.21
C PRO A 131 -6.98 -14.05 -9.82
N ASP A 132 -6.99 -15.21 -9.16
CA ASP A 132 -7.90 -16.31 -9.52
C ASP A 132 -9.31 -16.03 -8.99
N ARG A 133 -9.41 -15.21 -7.92
CA ARG A 133 -10.68 -14.79 -7.33
C ARG A 133 -10.61 -13.34 -6.86
N GLU A 134 -11.69 -12.59 -7.12
CA GLU A 134 -11.85 -11.24 -6.62
C GLU A 134 -12.11 -11.23 -5.10
N LEU A 135 -11.32 -10.43 -4.38
CA LEU A 135 -11.41 -10.26 -2.93
C LEU A 135 -12.22 -8.98 -2.63
N VAL A 136 -13.53 -9.15 -2.49
CA VAL A 136 -14.51 -8.07 -2.29
C VAL A 136 -15.42 -8.36 -1.10
N PRO A 137 -16.15 -7.40 -0.53
CA PRO A 137 -17.09 -7.63 0.57
C PRO A 137 -18.08 -8.75 0.26
N GLY A 138 -18.24 -9.67 1.22
CA GLY A 138 -19.04 -10.88 1.09
C GLY A 138 -18.23 -12.11 0.65
N VAL A 139 -16.98 -11.94 0.23
CA VAL A 139 -16.02 -13.04 0.12
C VAL A 139 -15.42 -13.31 1.50
N GLU A 140 -15.30 -14.56 1.85
CA GLU A 140 -14.77 -15.02 3.12
C GLU A 140 -13.51 -15.86 2.89
N VAL A 141 -12.50 -15.66 3.75
CA VAL A 141 -11.25 -16.45 3.74
C VAL A 141 -11.23 -17.32 4.99
N GLU A 142 -11.13 -18.63 4.80
CA GLU A 142 -11.11 -19.60 5.89
C GLU A 142 -9.68 -19.88 6.36
N THR A 143 -9.51 -19.99 7.67
CA THR A 143 -8.28 -20.43 8.32
C THR A 143 -8.61 -21.23 9.59
N ASP A 144 -7.64 -21.84 10.23
CA ASP A 144 -7.85 -22.53 11.52
C ASP A 144 -8.13 -21.54 12.68
N LEU A 145 -7.95 -20.25 12.45
CA LEU A 145 -8.42 -19.19 13.37
C LEU A 145 -9.89 -18.81 13.13
N GLY A 146 -10.55 -19.38 12.12
CA GLY A 146 -11.93 -19.09 11.71
C GLY A 146 -11.99 -18.25 10.44
N THR A 147 -13.18 -17.72 10.15
CA THR A 147 -13.53 -17.01 8.93
C THR A 147 -13.13 -15.55 9.00
N TRP A 148 -12.42 -15.07 7.97
CA TRP A 148 -12.04 -13.66 7.81
C TRP A 148 -12.97 -12.97 6.83
N GLN A 149 -13.48 -11.81 7.21
CA GLN A 149 -14.37 -10.96 6.42
C GLN A 149 -13.58 -9.86 5.72
N VAL A 150 -13.90 -9.64 4.45
CA VAL A 150 -13.25 -8.61 3.62
C VAL A 150 -13.96 -7.27 3.82
N VAL A 151 -13.18 -6.22 4.11
CA VAL A 151 -13.65 -4.83 4.14
C VAL A 151 -12.79 -4.01 3.19
N GLU A 152 -13.41 -3.38 2.19
CA GLU A 152 -12.72 -2.47 1.28
C GLU A 152 -12.27 -1.20 1.99
N THR A 153 -10.99 -0.89 1.84
CA THR A 153 -10.35 0.27 2.45
C THR A 153 -9.45 1.02 1.45
N PRO A 154 -10.03 1.49 0.32
CA PRO A 154 -9.28 2.27 -0.65
C PRO A 154 -8.75 3.57 -0.04
N GLY A 155 -7.80 4.20 -0.75
CA GLY A 155 -7.17 5.47 -0.41
C GLY A 155 -5.66 5.35 -0.32
N HIS A 156 -5.11 4.39 0.45
CA HIS A 156 -3.69 4.05 0.40
C HIS A 156 -3.32 3.49 -0.99
N ALA A 157 -4.10 2.55 -1.47
CA ALA A 157 -4.09 2.01 -2.83
C ALA A 157 -5.53 1.71 -3.27
N PRO A 158 -5.86 1.73 -4.58
CA PRO A 158 -7.23 1.49 -5.06
C PRO A 158 -7.69 0.04 -4.83
N SER A 159 -6.77 -0.88 -4.67
CA SER A 159 -7.02 -2.31 -4.42
C SER A 159 -7.04 -2.68 -2.94
N HIS A 160 -6.94 -1.69 -2.03
CA HIS A 160 -6.70 -2.00 -0.64
C HIS A 160 -7.94 -2.57 0.06
N VAL A 161 -7.73 -3.69 0.78
CA VAL A 161 -8.70 -4.30 1.69
C VAL A 161 -8.04 -4.59 3.04
N VAL A 162 -8.84 -4.63 4.08
CA VAL A 162 -8.48 -5.24 5.38
C VAL A 162 -9.29 -6.52 5.56
N LEU A 163 -8.76 -7.45 6.37
CA LEU A 163 -9.45 -8.69 6.70
C LEU A 163 -9.70 -8.74 8.19
N HIS A 164 -10.96 -8.82 8.57
CA HIS A 164 -11.43 -8.85 9.95
C HIS A 164 -11.86 -10.27 10.34
N GLN A 165 -11.30 -10.79 11.42
CA GLN A 165 -11.72 -12.04 12.02
C GLN A 165 -12.49 -11.72 13.33
N PRO A 166 -13.84 -11.76 13.32
CA PRO A 166 -14.66 -11.20 14.40
C PRO A 166 -14.58 -12.03 15.70
N GLU A 167 -14.54 -13.37 15.61
CA GLU A 167 -14.56 -14.25 16.80
C GLU A 167 -13.29 -14.12 17.65
N ARG A 168 -12.15 -13.88 17.01
CA ARG A 168 -10.83 -13.66 17.65
C ARG A 168 -10.49 -12.19 17.80
N ARG A 169 -11.32 -11.30 17.23
CA ARG A 169 -11.14 -9.85 17.25
C ARG A 169 -9.77 -9.43 16.67
N LEU A 170 -9.41 -10.06 15.53
CA LEU A 170 -8.17 -9.81 14.81
C LEU A 170 -8.44 -8.97 13.55
N LEU A 171 -7.47 -8.14 13.19
CA LEU A 171 -7.50 -7.37 11.94
C LEU A 171 -6.16 -7.49 11.22
N ILE A 172 -6.16 -8.02 10.01
CA ILE A 172 -5.04 -7.83 9.06
C ILE A 172 -5.33 -6.52 8.35
N SER A 173 -4.54 -5.49 8.67
CA SER A 173 -4.83 -4.12 8.26
C SER A 173 -4.09 -3.66 7.00
N GLY A 174 -3.20 -4.51 6.43
CA GLY A 174 -2.32 -4.03 5.37
C GLY A 174 -1.67 -2.70 5.77
N ASP A 175 -1.68 -1.73 4.87
CA ASP A 175 -1.11 -0.39 5.09
C ASP A 175 -2.15 0.68 5.48
N HIS A 176 -3.41 0.26 5.69
CA HIS A 176 -4.46 1.16 6.15
C HIS A 176 -4.25 1.65 7.59
N LEU A 177 -3.90 0.73 8.51
CA LEU A 177 -3.55 1.05 9.90
C LEU A 177 -2.19 0.47 10.27
N LEU A 178 -1.27 1.34 10.68
CA LEU A 178 0.09 0.98 11.07
C LEU A 178 0.38 1.37 12.51
N GLY A 179 1.21 0.60 13.22
CA GLY A 179 1.64 0.89 14.58
C GLY A 179 2.36 2.25 14.70
N ARG A 180 3.15 2.61 13.68
CA ARG A 180 3.61 3.99 13.42
C ARG A 180 2.86 4.48 12.20
N THR A 181 1.96 5.42 12.38
CA THR A 181 1.17 5.99 11.29
C THR A 181 2.08 6.66 10.26
N VAL A 182 1.98 6.22 9.01
CA VAL A 182 2.65 6.80 7.85
C VAL A 182 1.62 6.90 6.74
N LEU A 183 1.21 8.12 6.41
CA LEU A 183 0.26 8.34 5.33
C LEU A 183 0.95 8.17 3.98
N PHE A 184 0.28 7.47 3.09
CA PHE A 184 0.59 7.41 1.66
C PHE A 184 -0.72 7.24 0.89
N PHE A 185 -0.83 7.94 -0.21
CA PHE A 185 -1.97 7.88 -1.13
C PHE A 185 -1.44 7.67 -2.54
N ASP A 186 -1.97 6.68 -3.23
CA ASP A 186 -1.53 6.31 -4.58
C ASP A 186 -2.20 7.25 -5.59
N TYR A 187 -1.48 8.32 -5.95
CA TYR A 187 -1.97 9.38 -6.83
C TYR A 187 -2.24 8.89 -8.26
N GLY A 188 -3.35 9.33 -8.83
CA GLY A 188 -3.70 9.12 -10.24
C GLY A 188 -4.48 7.83 -10.52
N HIS A 189 -4.79 7.03 -9.49
CA HIS A 189 -5.56 5.79 -9.61
C HIS A 189 -6.98 5.90 -9.07
N SER A 190 -7.31 6.99 -8.39
CA SER A 190 -8.63 7.34 -7.87
C SER A 190 -8.81 8.85 -7.93
N PRO A 191 -10.05 9.36 -8.07
CA PRO A 191 -10.32 10.81 -8.08
C PRO A 191 -10.06 11.48 -6.71
N ASP A 192 -10.19 10.76 -5.61
CA ASP A 192 -10.06 11.31 -4.25
C ASP A 192 -9.49 10.28 -3.26
N PRO A 193 -8.22 9.92 -3.35
CA PRO A 193 -7.65 8.92 -2.46
C PRO A 193 -7.62 9.36 -0.99
N VAL A 194 -7.59 10.67 -0.71
CA VAL A 194 -7.65 11.20 0.66
C VAL A 194 -9.06 11.02 1.26
N GLY A 195 -10.09 11.37 0.51
CA GLY A 195 -11.48 11.17 0.93
C GLY A 195 -11.82 9.68 1.08
N GLU A 196 -11.36 8.84 0.16
CA GLU A 196 -11.49 7.38 0.24
C GLU A 196 -10.82 6.83 1.50
N PHE A 197 -9.61 7.27 1.82
CA PHE A 197 -8.91 6.87 3.05
C PHE A 197 -9.69 7.26 4.30
N CYS A 198 -10.24 8.47 4.37
CA CYS A 198 -11.06 8.91 5.48
C CYS A 198 -12.34 8.06 5.63
N ALA A 199 -13.04 7.79 4.51
CA ALA A 199 -14.21 6.91 4.50
C ALA A 199 -13.85 5.46 4.90
N SER A 200 -12.66 5.01 4.57
CA SER A 200 -12.13 3.70 4.97
C SER A 200 -11.86 3.62 6.46
N LEU A 201 -11.38 4.69 7.09
CA LEU A 201 -11.28 4.77 8.56
C LEU A 201 -12.65 4.64 9.23
N ASP A 202 -13.70 5.26 8.64
CA ASP A 202 -15.08 5.17 9.15
C ASP A 202 -15.64 3.74 9.04
N ARG A 203 -15.22 2.95 8.04
CA ARG A 203 -15.62 1.54 7.87
C ARG A 203 -14.93 0.61 8.87
N VAL A 204 -13.69 0.91 9.24
CA VAL A 204 -12.90 0.07 10.16
C VAL A 204 -13.20 0.41 11.62
N GLU A 205 -13.52 1.66 11.95
CA GLU A 205 -13.76 2.13 13.32
C GLU A 205 -14.80 1.31 14.11
N PRO A 206 -15.94 0.86 13.54
CA PRO A 206 -16.93 0.07 14.27
C PRO A 206 -16.56 -1.41 14.47
N LEU A 207 -15.44 -1.88 13.87
CA LEU A 207 -15.04 -3.28 14.00
C LEU A 207 -14.48 -3.55 15.41
N GLU A 208 -14.91 -4.64 16.01
CA GLU A 208 -14.37 -5.09 17.28
C GLU A 208 -13.00 -5.75 17.09
N VAL A 209 -11.91 -5.05 17.43
CA VAL A 209 -10.53 -5.49 17.20
C VAL A 209 -9.69 -5.36 18.47
N ASP A 210 -9.09 -6.47 18.91
CA ASP A 210 -8.17 -6.51 20.04
C ASP A 210 -6.70 -6.52 19.60
N LEU A 211 -6.40 -7.02 18.39
CA LEU A 211 -5.05 -7.10 17.86
C LEU A 211 -5.05 -6.81 16.36
N VAL A 212 -4.19 -5.89 15.97
CA VAL A 212 -3.93 -5.53 14.57
C VAL A 212 -2.63 -6.16 14.10
N LEU A 213 -2.69 -6.80 12.94
CA LEU A 213 -1.61 -7.41 12.17
C LEU A 213 -1.33 -6.50 10.96
N PRO A 214 -0.42 -5.50 11.08
CA PRO A 214 -0.23 -4.49 10.04
C PRO A 214 0.69 -4.96 8.92
N GLY A 215 0.62 -4.29 7.76
CA GLY A 215 1.53 -4.50 6.64
C GLY A 215 2.98 -4.14 6.95
N HIS A 216 3.21 -3.23 7.90
CA HIS A 216 4.55 -2.82 8.33
C HIS A 216 4.65 -2.65 9.85
N GLY A 217 5.84 -2.99 10.37
CA GLY A 217 6.16 -2.78 11.78
C GLY A 217 5.62 -3.88 12.68
N ARG A 218 5.36 -3.54 13.95
CA ARG A 218 4.90 -4.50 14.95
C ARG A 218 3.39 -4.50 15.06
N THR A 219 2.83 -5.64 15.47
CA THR A 219 1.43 -5.75 15.91
C THR A 219 1.12 -4.76 17.04
N PHE A 220 -0.13 -4.32 17.13
CA PHE A 220 -0.57 -3.40 18.17
C PHE A 220 -2.03 -3.66 18.58
N ARG A 221 -2.45 -3.09 19.73
CA ARG A 221 -3.73 -3.38 20.39
C ARG A 221 -4.64 -2.16 20.58
N ASP A 222 -4.35 -1.06 19.93
CA ASP A 222 -5.12 0.18 20.09
C ASP A 222 -5.48 0.74 18.70
N PRO A 223 -6.41 0.08 17.97
CA PRO A 223 -6.83 0.55 16.65
C PRO A 223 -7.54 1.91 16.70
N GLU A 224 -8.33 2.20 17.73
CA GLU A 224 -9.05 3.46 17.88
C GLU A 224 -8.09 4.66 17.97
N ALA A 225 -7.03 4.54 18.79
CA ALA A 225 -6.01 5.58 18.87
C ALA A 225 -5.28 5.79 17.54
N LYS A 226 -5.07 4.71 16.76
CA LYS A 226 -4.44 4.80 15.43
C LYS A 226 -5.36 5.41 14.38
N ILE A 227 -6.63 5.12 14.41
CA ILE A 227 -7.66 5.77 13.58
C ILE A 227 -7.69 7.27 13.87
N ALA A 228 -7.77 7.65 15.16
CA ALA A 228 -7.75 9.05 15.57
C ALA A 228 -6.45 9.77 15.18
N GLU A 229 -5.29 9.09 15.29
CA GLU A 229 -3.99 9.60 14.85
C GLU A 229 -3.96 9.81 13.34
N SER A 230 -4.46 8.86 12.55
CA SER A 230 -4.53 8.95 11.09
C SER A 230 -5.39 10.13 10.64
N ARG A 231 -6.59 10.29 11.21
CA ARG A 231 -7.46 11.46 10.95
C ARG A 231 -6.77 12.78 11.28
N ARG A 232 -6.08 12.85 12.42
CA ARG A 232 -5.32 14.06 12.80
C ARG A 232 -4.22 14.37 11.80
N GLN A 233 -3.43 13.36 11.38
CA GLN A 233 -2.35 13.55 10.41
C GLN A 233 -2.87 13.97 9.03
N VAL A 234 -4.00 13.43 8.55
CA VAL A 234 -4.66 13.89 7.32
C VAL A 234 -5.04 15.36 7.44
N ASN A 235 -5.70 15.76 8.53
CA ASN A 235 -6.10 17.16 8.74
C ASN A 235 -4.90 18.11 8.84
N GLU A 236 -3.82 17.71 9.53
CA GLU A 236 -2.58 18.47 9.60
C GLU A 236 -1.93 18.65 8.23
N LEU A 237 -1.92 17.59 7.41
CA LEU A 237 -1.37 17.62 6.07
C LEU A 237 -2.18 18.55 5.15
N LEU A 238 -3.52 18.41 5.13
CA LEU A 238 -4.40 19.32 4.39
C LEU A 238 -4.23 20.78 4.85
N GLY A 239 -4.05 20.99 6.16
CA GLY A 239 -3.75 22.30 6.73
C GLY A 239 -2.44 22.90 6.22
N LYS A 240 -1.40 22.09 6.08
CA LYS A 240 -0.10 22.52 5.49
C LYS A 240 -0.22 22.87 4.01
N VAL A 241 -0.95 22.06 3.23
CA VAL A 241 -1.20 22.34 1.80
C VAL A 241 -1.99 23.63 1.64
N ARG A 242 -3.07 23.82 2.40
CA ARG A 242 -3.84 25.07 2.40
C ARG A 242 -2.98 26.28 2.78
N ALA A 243 -2.12 26.15 3.80
CA ALA A 243 -1.24 27.21 4.24
C ALA A 243 -0.25 27.60 3.14
N ALA A 244 0.33 26.64 2.45
CA ALA A 244 1.26 26.89 1.34
C ALA A 244 0.63 27.66 0.19
N LEU A 245 -0.69 27.52 -0.03
CA LEU A 245 -1.43 28.20 -1.12
C LEU A 245 -1.94 29.60 -0.77
N ARG A 246 -1.82 30.06 0.51
CA ARG A 246 -2.32 31.38 0.93
C ARG A 246 -1.59 32.54 0.25
N ASP A 247 -0.32 32.38 -0.05
CA ASP A 247 0.53 33.42 -0.62
C ASP A 247 0.51 33.44 -2.16
N GLY A 248 -0.44 32.75 -2.79
CA GLY A 248 -0.65 32.75 -4.22
C GLY A 248 -0.41 31.38 -4.89
N GLU A 249 -0.28 31.42 -6.21
CA GLU A 249 -0.13 30.24 -7.06
C GLU A 249 1.23 29.56 -6.86
N LYS A 250 1.20 28.23 -6.74
CA LYS A 250 2.41 27.40 -6.58
C LYS A 250 2.32 26.10 -7.38
N THR A 251 3.46 25.60 -7.80
CA THR A 251 3.55 24.22 -8.29
C THR A 251 3.41 23.23 -7.14
N ALA A 252 2.93 22.03 -7.41
CA ALA A 252 2.84 20.99 -6.38
C ALA A 252 4.20 20.71 -5.73
N PHE A 253 5.29 20.72 -6.50
CA PHE A 253 6.64 20.55 -5.95
C PHE A 253 7.11 21.74 -5.10
N GLY A 254 6.63 22.95 -5.40
CA GLY A 254 6.84 24.12 -4.54
C GLY A 254 6.20 23.93 -3.16
N ILE A 255 5.00 23.34 -3.10
CA ILE A 255 4.32 22.98 -1.85
C ILE A 255 5.10 21.89 -1.10
N VAL A 256 5.61 20.87 -1.80
CA VAL A 256 6.50 19.86 -1.20
C VAL A 256 7.68 20.52 -0.52
N ALA A 257 8.36 21.45 -1.22
CA ALA A 257 9.52 22.15 -0.69
C ALA A 257 9.22 22.95 0.60
N GLU A 258 8.03 23.52 0.73
CA GLU A 258 7.60 24.21 1.96
C GLU A 258 7.30 23.23 3.09
N ILE A 259 6.72 22.06 2.79
CA ILE A 259 6.36 21.07 3.81
C ILE A 259 7.57 20.38 4.40
N ILE A 260 8.56 19.99 3.57
CA ILE A 260 9.74 19.23 4.02
C ILE A 260 11.01 20.07 4.20
N GLY A 261 11.00 21.31 3.76
CA GLY A 261 12.15 22.21 3.73
C GLY A 261 13.00 22.05 2.47
N GLN A 262 13.58 23.17 1.99
CA GLN A 262 14.35 23.21 0.75
C GLN A 262 15.56 22.26 0.72
N ASP A 263 16.18 22.01 1.88
CA ASP A 263 17.34 21.12 1.98
C ASP A 263 16.99 19.64 1.74
N ASN A 264 15.71 19.27 1.87
CA ASN A 264 15.22 17.90 1.76
C ASN A 264 14.61 17.55 0.39
N VAL A 265 14.45 18.51 -0.52
CA VAL A 265 13.81 18.29 -1.83
C VAL A 265 14.59 17.39 -2.78
N ASN A 266 15.87 17.18 -2.52
CA ASN A 266 16.73 16.29 -3.32
C ASN A 266 16.85 14.86 -2.74
N THR A 267 16.00 14.49 -1.80
CA THR A 267 15.96 13.16 -1.18
C THR A 267 14.90 12.27 -1.84
N PRO A 268 15.01 10.95 -1.77
CA PRO A 268 13.93 10.05 -2.24
C PRO A 268 12.57 10.32 -1.60
N ALA A 269 12.57 10.89 -0.39
CA ALA A 269 11.34 11.26 0.32
C ALA A 269 10.52 12.31 -0.44
N SER A 270 11.14 13.19 -1.22
CA SER A 270 10.42 14.23 -1.98
C SER A 270 9.47 13.62 -3.03
N ALA A 271 9.85 12.52 -3.68
CA ALA A 271 8.99 11.84 -4.65
C ALA A 271 7.77 11.20 -3.97
N TRP A 272 7.94 10.68 -2.76
CA TRP A 272 6.86 10.14 -1.94
C TRP A 272 5.89 11.25 -1.50
N ILE A 273 6.43 12.35 -0.97
CA ILE A 273 5.63 13.48 -0.51
C ILE A 273 4.90 14.16 -1.67
N LEU A 274 5.46 14.15 -2.88
CA LEU A 274 4.80 14.68 -4.07
C LEU A 274 3.48 13.95 -4.37
N GLN A 275 3.47 12.62 -4.30
CA GLN A 275 2.23 11.83 -4.48
C GLN A 275 1.17 12.24 -3.44
N ILE A 276 1.59 12.37 -2.19
CA ILE A 276 0.71 12.78 -1.10
C ILE A 276 0.16 14.20 -1.30
N VAL A 277 1.00 15.16 -1.71
CA VAL A 277 0.58 16.54 -1.98
C VAL A 277 -0.38 16.60 -3.15
N LEU A 278 -0.13 15.87 -4.23
CA LEU A 278 -1.03 15.80 -5.38
C LEU A 278 -2.40 15.24 -4.98
N SER A 279 -2.44 14.15 -4.22
CA SER A 279 -3.70 13.60 -3.68
C SER A 279 -4.45 14.59 -2.78
N CYS A 280 -3.73 15.37 -1.97
CA CYS A 280 -4.35 16.43 -1.17
C CYS A 280 -4.91 17.57 -2.04
N LEU A 281 -4.22 17.93 -3.14
CA LEU A 281 -4.69 18.94 -4.08
C LEU A 281 -5.97 18.48 -4.79
N ASP A 282 -6.05 17.23 -5.22
CA ASP A 282 -7.28 16.67 -5.81
C ASP A 282 -8.44 16.70 -4.82
N HIS A 283 -8.23 16.28 -3.58
CA HIS A 283 -9.23 16.36 -2.52
C HIS A 283 -9.75 17.79 -2.30
N LEU A 284 -8.84 18.76 -2.20
CA LEU A 284 -9.20 20.17 -2.03
C LEU A 284 -9.86 20.76 -3.26
N ALA A 285 -9.51 20.30 -4.47
CA ALA A 285 -10.16 20.73 -5.72
C ALA A 285 -11.61 20.23 -5.81
N LEU A 286 -11.86 18.98 -5.40
CA LEU A 286 -13.22 18.44 -5.31
C LEU A 286 -14.09 19.19 -4.30
N ALA A 287 -13.50 19.66 -3.20
CA ALA A 287 -14.15 20.53 -2.23
C ALA A 287 -14.30 22.00 -2.71
N ALA A 288 -13.88 22.32 -3.95
CA ALA A 288 -13.84 23.66 -4.52
C ALA A 288 -13.01 24.70 -3.72
N GLU A 289 -12.05 24.24 -2.91
CA GLU A 289 -11.15 25.08 -2.13
C GLU A 289 -9.92 25.56 -2.93
N VAL A 290 -9.52 24.79 -3.95
CA VAL A 290 -8.39 25.10 -4.85
C VAL A 290 -8.77 24.77 -6.30
N ARG A 291 -7.98 25.28 -7.25
CA ARG A 291 -8.11 24.94 -8.69
C ARG A 291 -6.74 24.85 -9.33
N ALA A 292 -6.60 23.96 -10.31
CA ALA A 292 -5.47 23.98 -11.22
C ALA A 292 -5.58 25.17 -12.19
N ILE A 293 -4.43 25.74 -12.56
CA ILE A 293 -4.28 26.84 -13.50
C ILE A 293 -3.27 26.48 -14.58
#